data_07676c19636524d2061ff60a76832b54
#
_entry.id   07676c19636524d2061ff60a76832b54
#
_cell.length_a   1.000
_cell.length_b   1.000
_cell.length_c   1.000
_cell.angle_alpha   90.00
_cell.angle_beta   90.00
_cell.angle_gamma   90.00
#
_symmetry.space_group_name_H-M   'P 1'
#
loop_
_entity.id
_entity.type
_entity.pdbx_description
1 polymer ?
#
loop_
_entity_poly.entity_id
_entity_poly.type
_entity_poly.pdbx_seq_one_letter_code
_entity_poly.pdbx_strand_id
1 'polypeptide(L)'
;METSEYAKLKSNLSKLGLTKIVEYLPSYMEDPSAASKPAAQVMRELTDVEIRFRDESAAEMNFKLSNFPYRKTLGDFDFDYQPSVDRAAIAELRTLRFLENGDNVLFIGSSGVGKTHLATGIGIEATSSHVSTYFIHFRDLVGRLKKAAAENREEYAVRNLNKYKLLIIDEIGYFPIDKTVAQLFFQLVAARYEKRSIVVTTNQPLSRWETTIWFKSIGNLYLLCMPKTPLMRLFLGGLFSLGDGCKPVRSSSSNKGL
;
A
#
# COMPACT_ATOMS: atom_id res chain seq x y z
N MET A 1 28.19 40.66 -10.49
CA MET A 1 28.12 40.43 -11.95
C MET A 1 28.12 38.92 -12.17
N GLU A 2 26.99 38.36 -12.64
CA GLU A 2 26.98 36.93 -13.04
C GLU A 2 27.96 36.78 -14.21
N THR A 3 28.93 35.88 -14.09
CA THR A 3 29.81 35.58 -15.22
C THR A 3 28.98 34.96 -16.34
N SER A 4 29.35 35.23 -17.63
CA SER A 4 28.63 34.65 -18.78
C SER A 4 28.44 33.14 -18.70
N GLU A 5 29.38 32.39 -18.11
CA GLU A 5 29.32 30.95 -17.94
C GLU A 5 28.29 30.51 -16.86
N TYR A 6 28.18 31.25 -15.76
CA TYR A 6 27.17 30.98 -14.73
C TYR A 6 25.74 31.16 -15.27
N ALA A 7 25.50 32.28 -16.04
CA ALA A 7 24.20 32.49 -16.65
C ALA A 7 23.84 31.41 -17.69
N LYS A 8 24.83 30.93 -18.47
CA LYS A 8 24.64 29.78 -19.38
C LYS A 8 24.32 28.50 -18.63
N LEU A 9 25.05 28.18 -17.55
CA LEU A 9 24.78 27.02 -16.72
C LEU A 9 23.35 27.04 -16.19
N LYS A 10 22.96 28.16 -15.57
CA LYS A 10 21.59 28.34 -15.05
C LYS A 10 20.51 28.14 -16.11
N SER A 11 20.75 28.72 -17.31
CA SER A 11 19.86 28.52 -18.47
C SER A 11 19.75 27.06 -18.89
N ASN A 12 20.90 26.37 -18.96
CA ASN A 12 20.91 24.93 -19.33
C ASN A 12 20.20 24.06 -18.31
N LEU A 13 20.45 24.27 -17.01
CA LEU A 13 19.77 23.55 -15.94
C LEU A 13 18.26 23.77 -15.99
N SER A 14 17.81 25.00 -16.24
CA SER A 14 16.39 25.34 -16.41
C SER A 14 15.78 24.61 -17.61
N LYS A 15 16.47 24.55 -18.75
CA LYS A 15 16.00 23.83 -19.96
C LYS A 15 15.90 22.33 -19.73
N LEU A 16 16.78 21.76 -18.89
CA LEU A 16 16.74 20.36 -18.49
C LEU A 16 15.69 20.06 -17.40
N GLY A 17 14.97 21.08 -16.91
CA GLY A 17 13.96 20.94 -15.86
C GLY A 17 14.54 20.62 -14.48
N LEU A 18 15.81 20.98 -14.22
CA LEU A 18 16.51 20.77 -12.95
C LEU A 18 16.30 21.99 -12.04
N THR A 19 15.04 22.24 -11.68
CA THR A 19 14.60 23.49 -11.05
C THR A 19 15.19 23.68 -9.66
N LYS A 20 15.34 22.63 -8.88
CA LYS A 20 15.88 22.71 -7.52
C LYS A 20 17.38 22.93 -7.53
N ILE A 21 18.09 22.39 -8.50
CA ILE A 21 19.52 22.74 -8.69
C ILE A 21 19.63 24.24 -9.00
N VAL A 22 18.79 24.78 -9.89
CA VAL A 22 18.81 26.21 -10.25
C VAL A 22 18.55 27.10 -9.04
N GLU A 23 17.61 26.73 -8.17
CA GLU A 23 17.29 27.45 -6.93
C GLU A 23 18.42 27.36 -5.89
N TYR A 24 19.05 26.18 -5.77
CA TYR A 24 20.10 25.91 -4.76
C TYR A 24 21.49 26.42 -5.20
N LEU A 25 21.75 26.52 -6.49
CA LEU A 25 23.05 26.84 -7.06
C LEU A 25 23.68 28.14 -6.52
N PRO A 26 22.94 29.27 -6.34
CA PRO A 26 23.55 30.47 -5.78
C PRO A 26 24.14 30.26 -4.39
N SER A 27 23.39 29.70 -3.47
CA SER A 27 23.84 29.44 -2.10
C SER A 27 24.98 28.41 -2.05
N TYR A 28 24.97 27.43 -2.95
CA TYR A 28 26.05 26.46 -3.07
C TYR A 28 27.36 27.12 -3.53
N MET A 29 27.30 28.04 -4.47
CA MET A 29 28.48 28.76 -4.98
C MET A 29 29.03 29.78 -3.99
N GLU A 30 28.23 30.26 -3.06
CA GLU A 30 28.66 31.16 -1.96
C GLU A 30 29.37 30.40 -0.83
N ASP A 31 29.24 29.06 -0.77
CA ASP A 31 29.96 28.23 0.23
C ASP A 31 31.46 28.16 -0.09
N PRO A 32 32.35 28.71 0.77
CA PRO A 32 33.79 28.66 0.53
C PRO A 32 34.33 27.23 0.38
N SER A 33 33.68 26.25 1.00
CA SER A 33 34.07 24.85 0.91
C SER A 33 33.81 24.23 -0.46
N ALA A 34 32.86 24.78 -1.24
CA ALA A 34 32.50 24.25 -2.56
C ALA A 34 33.68 24.36 -3.55
N ALA A 35 34.46 25.42 -3.49
CA ALA A 35 35.58 25.64 -4.39
C ALA A 35 36.72 24.61 -4.22
N SER A 36 36.81 23.97 -3.08
CA SER A 36 37.85 22.95 -2.79
C SER A 36 37.40 21.52 -3.10
N LYS A 37 36.12 21.30 -3.42
CA LYS A 37 35.54 19.97 -3.68
C LYS A 37 35.88 19.48 -5.10
N PRO A 38 36.15 18.18 -5.27
CA PRO A 38 36.25 17.58 -6.61
C PRO A 38 34.94 17.78 -7.41
N ALA A 39 35.07 18.00 -8.71
CA ALA A 39 33.91 18.24 -9.60
C ALA A 39 32.82 17.15 -9.48
N ALA A 40 33.22 15.86 -9.36
CA ALA A 40 32.29 14.75 -9.18
C ALA A 40 31.48 14.86 -7.89
N GLN A 41 32.09 15.36 -6.80
CA GLN A 41 31.41 15.57 -5.54
C GLN A 41 30.39 16.74 -5.66
N VAL A 42 30.79 17.85 -6.29
CA VAL A 42 29.92 18.98 -6.56
C VAL A 42 28.69 18.52 -7.35
N MET A 43 28.89 17.79 -8.45
CA MET A 43 27.81 17.25 -9.28
C MET A 43 26.87 16.35 -8.50
N ARG A 44 27.43 15.44 -7.66
CA ARG A 44 26.61 14.56 -6.81
C ARG A 44 25.76 15.34 -5.82
N GLU A 45 26.35 16.30 -5.09
CA GLU A 45 25.64 17.10 -4.10
C GLU A 45 24.50 17.92 -4.71
N LEU A 46 24.72 18.50 -5.89
CA LEU A 46 23.68 19.25 -6.63
C LEU A 46 22.59 18.31 -7.15
N THR A 47 22.95 17.17 -7.70
CA THR A 47 21.95 16.20 -8.21
C THR A 47 21.16 15.54 -7.09
N ASP A 48 21.76 15.30 -5.91
CA ASP A 48 21.05 14.78 -4.74
C ASP A 48 19.93 15.71 -4.27
N VAL A 49 20.08 17.04 -4.43
CA VAL A 49 19.02 18.01 -4.12
C VAL A 49 17.83 17.85 -5.06
N GLU A 50 18.08 17.73 -6.36
CA GLU A 50 17.02 17.56 -7.36
C GLU A 50 16.29 16.21 -7.19
N ILE A 51 17.05 15.13 -6.95
CA ILE A 51 16.50 13.78 -6.73
C ILE A 51 15.56 13.79 -5.53
N ARG A 52 16.02 14.29 -4.37
CA ARG A 52 15.16 14.38 -3.17
C ARG A 52 13.87 15.13 -3.44
N PHE A 53 13.95 16.27 -4.09
CA PHE A 53 12.75 17.05 -4.42
C PHE A 53 11.78 16.30 -5.34
N ARG A 54 12.31 15.58 -6.34
CA ARG A 54 11.49 14.78 -7.24
C ARG A 54 10.82 13.61 -6.52
N ASP A 55 11.57 12.94 -5.66
CA ASP A 55 11.07 11.83 -4.85
C ASP A 55 9.97 12.29 -3.89
N GLU A 56 10.19 13.40 -3.18
CA GLU A 56 9.19 14.02 -2.30
C GLU A 56 7.93 14.45 -3.08
N SER A 57 8.12 15.08 -4.24
CA SER A 57 7.01 15.51 -5.09
C SER A 57 6.22 14.34 -5.66
N ALA A 58 6.90 13.28 -6.07
CA ALA A 58 6.27 12.05 -6.55
C ALA A 58 5.51 11.34 -5.42
N ALA A 59 6.10 11.25 -4.23
CA ALA A 59 5.44 10.67 -3.05
C ALA A 59 4.17 11.46 -2.67
N GLU A 60 4.24 12.79 -2.68
CA GLU A 60 3.07 13.65 -2.41
C GLU A 60 1.99 13.51 -3.48
N MET A 61 2.36 13.43 -4.74
CA MET A 61 1.41 13.17 -5.84
C MET A 61 0.76 11.79 -5.68
N ASN A 62 1.55 10.76 -5.42
CA ASN A 62 1.05 9.41 -5.20
C ASN A 62 0.10 9.36 -4.00
N PHE A 63 0.44 10.06 -2.91
CA PHE A 63 -0.45 10.18 -1.75
C PHE A 63 -1.80 10.79 -2.12
N LYS A 64 -1.81 11.90 -2.85
CA LYS A 64 -3.06 12.56 -3.30
C LYS A 64 -3.91 11.67 -4.21
N LEU A 65 -3.26 10.88 -5.09
CA LEU A 65 -3.96 9.97 -6.00
C LEU A 65 -4.45 8.68 -5.33
N SER A 66 -3.90 8.34 -4.16
CA SER A 66 -4.23 7.09 -3.46
C SER A 66 -5.56 7.12 -2.72
N ASN A 67 -6.23 8.26 -2.62
CA ASN A 67 -7.56 8.42 -2.00
C ASN A 67 -7.61 7.97 -0.53
N PHE A 68 -6.52 8.17 0.22
CA PHE A 68 -6.50 7.86 1.65
C PHE A 68 -7.47 8.75 2.44
N PRO A 69 -8.15 8.23 3.47
CA PRO A 69 -9.10 9.01 4.27
C PRO A 69 -8.43 10.08 5.13
N TYR A 70 -7.16 9.89 5.47
CA TYR A 70 -6.34 10.79 6.29
C TYR A 70 -4.85 10.46 6.12
N ARG A 71 -3.98 11.35 6.60
CA ARG A 71 -2.52 11.13 6.64
C ARG A 71 -2.11 10.68 8.05
N LYS A 72 -2.18 9.38 8.31
CA LYS A 72 -1.65 8.74 9.53
C LYS A 72 -0.70 7.63 9.13
N THR A 73 0.56 7.77 9.53
CA THR A 73 1.62 6.81 9.25
C THR A 73 1.60 5.63 10.25
N LEU A 74 2.40 4.60 10.00
CA LEU A 74 2.62 3.52 10.98
C LEU A 74 3.31 4.03 12.25
N GLY A 75 4.08 5.13 12.16
CA GLY A 75 4.70 5.78 13.32
C GLY A 75 3.72 6.46 14.26
N ASP A 76 2.55 6.86 13.75
CA ASP A 76 1.49 7.49 14.53
C ASP A 76 0.59 6.47 15.24
N PHE A 77 0.84 5.16 15.04
CA PHE A 77 0.04 4.11 15.67
C PHE A 77 0.48 3.87 17.11
N ASP A 78 -0.46 4.02 18.04
CA ASP A 78 -0.24 3.77 19.45
C ASP A 78 -0.35 2.28 19.77
N PHE A 79 0.79 1.61 19.83
CA PHE A 79 0.89 0.20 20.18
C PHE A 79 0.64 -0.06 21.67
N ASP A 80 0.82 0.93 22.52
CA ASP A 80 0.61 0.78 23.97
C ASP A 80 -0.88 0.85 24.31
N TYR A 81 -1.64 1.64 23.53
CA TYR A 81 -3.10 1.63 23.57
C TYR A 81 -3.67 0.30 23.02
N GLN A 82 -3.00 -0.31 22.03
CA GLN A 82 -3.44 -1.55 21.39
C GLN A 82 -2.35 -2.65 21.47
N PRO A 83 -2.09 -3.19 22.68
CA PRO A 83 -1.00 -4.15 22.90
C PRO A 83 -1.22 -5.52 22.22
N SER A 84 -2.43 -5.80 21.72
CA SER A 84 -2.74 -7.02 20.97
C SER A 84 -2.19 -7.01 19.55
N VAL A 85 -1.70 -5.87 19.05
CA VAL A 85 -1.07 -5.77 17.71
C VAL A 85 0.38 -6.20 17.80
N ASP A 86 0.75 -7.20 16.99
CA ASP A 86 2.14 -7.67 16.89
C ASP A 86 3.01 -6.63 16.16
N ARG A 87 3.88 -5.97 16.93
CA ARG A 87 4.82 -4.96 16.41
C ARG A 87 5.78 -5.55 15.38
N ALA A 88 6.21 -6.81 15.55
CA ALA A 88 7.13 -7.47 14.61
C ALA A 88 6.45 -7.74 13.28
N ALA A 89 5.18 -8.15 13.30
CA ALA A 89 4.38 -8.34 12.11
C ALA A 89 4.16 -7.03 11.32
N ILE A 90 3.86 -5.94 12.03
CA ILE A 90 3.71 -4.63 11.38
C ILE A 90 5.06 -4.14 10.82
N ALA A 91 6.17 -4.38 11.52
CA ALA A 91 7.51 -4.07 11.03
C ALA A 91 7.86 -4.87 9.76
N GLU A 92 7.46 -6.15 9.69
CA GLU A 92 7.62 -6.96 8.47
C GLU A 92 6.78 -6.39 7.32
N LEU A 93 5.51 -6.08 7.53
CA LEU A 93 4.64 -5.48 6.50
C LEU A 93 5.16 -4.13 6.01
N ARG A 94 5.82 -3.36 6.88
CA ARG A 94 6.48 -2.11 6.53
C ARG A 94 7.62 -2.29 5.52
N THR A 95 8.25 -3.47 5.46
CA THR A 95 9.27 -3.78 4.44
C THR A 95 8.70 -3.89 3.03
N LEU A 96 7.38 -4.00 2.89
CA LEU A 96 6.64 -4.14 1.63
C LEU A 96 6.98 -5.41 0.81
N ARG A 97 7.70 -6.38 1.36
CA ARG A 97 8.05 -7.65 0.68
C ARG A 97 6.82 -8.42 0.20
N PHE A 98 5.71 -8.33 0.93
CA PHE A 98 4.45 -8.95 0.52
C PHE A 98 3.95 -8.48 -0.86
N LEU A 99 4.33 -7.26 -1.30
CA LEU A 99 4.00 -6.74 -2.63
C LEU A 99 4.82 -7.40 -3.75
N GLU A 100 6.02 -7.86 -3.45
CA GLU A 100 6.88 -8.55 -4.42
C GLU A 100 6.32 -9.93 -4.73
N ASN A 101 5.80 -10.62 -3.72
CA ASN A 101 5.21 -11.94 -3.83
C ASN A 101 3.76 -11.92 -4.34
N GLY A 102 3.10 -10.75 -4.38
CA GLY A 102 1.68 -10.65 -4.66
C GLY A 102 0.79 -11.17 -3.52
N ASP A 103 1.34 -11.19 -2.28
CA ASP A 103 0.61 -11.64 -1.11
C ASP A 103 -0.44 -10.60 -0.69
N ASN A 104 -1.49 -11.08 -0.01
CA ASN A 104 -2.57 -10.26 0.49
C ASN A 104 -2.51 -10.14 2.03
N VAL A 105 -3.02 -9.04 2.56
CA VAL A 105 -3.07 -8.76 4.00
C VAL A 105 -4.52 -8.60 4.44
N LEU A 106 -4.90 -9.25 5.53
CA LEU A 106 -6.22 -9.14 6.10
C LEU A 106 -6.15 -8.74 7.58
N PHE A 107 -6.67 -7.56 7.89
CA PHE A 107 -6.86 -7.07 9.25
C PHE A 107 -8.26 -7.43 9.75
N ILE A 108 -8.34 -8.28 10.77
CA ILE A 108 -9.61 -8.66 11.42
C ILE A 108 -9.61 -8.16 12.86
N GLY A 109 -10.71 -7.60 13.31
CA GLY A 109 -10.86 -7.18 14.70
C GLY A 109 -12.07 -6.29 14.92
N SER A 110 -12.38 -6.02 16.18
CA SER A 110 -13.49 -5.15 16.58
C SER A 110 -13.37 -3.75 15.98
N SER A 111 -14.47 -3.00 15.94
CA SER A 111 -14.42 -1.58 15.56
C SER A 111 -13.54 -0.78 16.52
N GLY A 112 -12.83 0.23 16.02
CA GLY A 112 -12.00 1.14 16.83
C GLY A 112 -10.60 0.63 17.21
N VAL A 113 -10.19 -0.60 16.82
CA VAL A 113 -8.86 -1.14 17.18
C VAL A 113 -7.72 -0.71 16.23
N GLY A 114 -7.98 0.21 15.31
CA GLY A 114 -6.95 0.79 14.46
C GLY A 114 -6.65 0.07 13.15
N LYS A 115 -7.50 -0.87 12.68
CA LYS A 115 -7.31 -1.59 11.40
C LYS A 115 -7.12 -0.66 10.21
N THR A 116 -8.02 0.31 10.05
CA THR A 116 -7.95 1.31 8.98
C THR A 116 -6.70 2.16 9.08
N HIS A 117 -6.24 2.49 10.31
CA HIS A 117 -4.97 3.20 10.52
C HIS A 117 -3.78 2.38 10.01
N LEU A 118 -3.68 1.12 10.42
CA LEU A 118 -2.58 0.24 9.97
C LEU A 118 -2.62 0.02 8.45
N ALA A 119 -3.80 -0.24 7.88
CA ALA A 119 -3.95 -0.38 6.42
C ALA A 119 -3.55 0.89 5.66
N THR A 120 -3.98 2.06 6.14
CA THR A 120 -3.60 3.36 5.58
C THR A 120 -2.10 3.62 5.74
N GLY A 121 -1.53 3.33 6.92
CA GLY A 121 -0.10 3.49 7.19
C GLY A 121 0.77 2.64 6.26
N ILE A 122 0.41 1.37 6.02
CA ILE A 122 1.08 0.52 5.03
C ILE A 122 0.94 1.12 3.62
N GLY A 123 -0.23 1.64 3.28
CA GLY A 123 -0.45 2.32 2.00
C GLY A 123 0.43 3.55 1.83
N ILE A 124 0.63 4.34 2.88
CA ILE A 124 1.52 5.51 2.87
C ILE A 124 2.98 5.09 2.68
N GLU A 125 3.45 4.04 3.38
CA GLU A 125 4.79 3.48 3.15
C GLU A 125 4.96 3.02 1.69
N ALA A 126 3.93 2.36 1.13
CA ALA A 126 3.94 1.92 -0.26
C ALA A 126 4.04 3.10 -1.25
N THR A 127 3.25 4.17 -1.04
CA THR A 127 3.31 5.37 -1.90
C THR A 127 4.63 6.10 -1.79
N SER A 128 5.22 6.16 -0.61
CA SER A 128 6.55 6.73 -0.37
C SER A 128 7.66 5.93 -1.07
N SER A 129 7.42 4.63 -1.27
CA SER A 129 8.28 3.73 -2.04
C SER A 129 7.89 3.66 -3.53
N HIS A 130 7.20 4.66 -4.05
CA HIS A 130 6.74 4.77 -5.45
C HIS A 130 5.82 3.63 -5.93
N VAL A 131 5.18 2.90 -5.01
CA VAL A 131 4.20 1.87 -5.34
C VAL A 131 2.84 2.50 -5.60
N SER A 132 2.26 2.24 -6.78
CA SER A 132 0.92 2.71 -7.10
C SER A 132 -0.11 2.06 -6.18
N THR A 133 -0.74 2.87 -5.31
CA THR A 133 -1.66 2.43 -4.27
C THR A 133 -3.00 3.11 -4.43
N TYR A 134 -4.08 2.42 -4.10
CA TYR A 134 -5.42 3.01 -4.05
C TYR A 134 -6.20 2.49 -2.86
N PHE A 135 -6.77 3.42 -2.10
CA PHE A 135 -7.65 3.14 -0.97
C PHE A 135 -9.11 3.33 -1.38
N ILE A 136 -9.97 2.39 -1.00
CA ILE A 136 -11.41 2.49 -1.23
C ILE A 136 -12.17 1.83 -0.08
N HIS A 137 -13.20 2.48 0.43
CA HIS A 137 -14.16 1.81 1.30
C HIS A 137 -14.97 0.78 0.51
N PHE A 138 -15.25 -0.37 1.11
CA PHE A 138 -16.00 -1.44 0.43
C PHE A 138 -17.36 -0.96 -0.09
N ARG A 139 -18.04 -0.11 0.64
CA ARG A 139 -19.29 0.52 0.22
C ARG A 139 -19.14 1.26 -1.12
N ASP A 140 -18.07 2.05 -1.25
CA ASP A 140 -17.83 2.84 -2.47
C ASP A 140 -17.40 1.95 -3.64
N LEU A 141 -16.64 0.89 -3.34
CA LEU A 141 -16.31 -0.14 -4.32
C LEU A 141 -17.58 -0.80 -4.87
N VAL A 142 -18.49 -1.23 -3.99
CA VAL A 142 -19.80 -1.79 -4.37
C VAL A 142 -20.58 -0.82 -5.24
N GLY A 143 -20.64 0.46 -4.86
CA GLY A 143 -21.30 1.51 -5.65
C GLY A 143 -20.71 1.66 -7.04
N ARG A 144 -19.38 1.65 -7.17
CA ARG A 144 -18.67 1.72 -8.47
C ARG A 144 -18.96 0.51 -9.34
N LEU A 145 -18.93 -0.70 -8.76
CA LEU A 145 -19.21 -1.94 -9.51
C LEU A 145 -20.68 -2.00 -9.96
N LYS A 146 -21.64 -1.60 -9.11
CA LYS A 146 -23.07 -1.50 -9.50
C LYS A 146 -23.27 -0.52 -10.65
N LYS A 147 -22.65 0.65 -10.58
CA LYS A 147 -22.74 1.64 -11.66
C LYS A 147 -22.15 1.10 -12.95
N ALA A 148 -20.99 0.44 -12.87
CA ALA A 148 -20.35 -0.16 -14.03
C ALA A 148 -21.22 -1.24 -14.68
N ALA A 149 -21.87 -2.10 -13.89
CA ALA A 149 -22.81 -3.10 -14.38
C ALA A 149 -24.03 -2.46 -15.09
N ALA A 150 -24.60 -1.41 -14.53
CA ALA A 150 -25.71 -0.69 -15.13
C ALA A 150 -25.35 0.01 -16.45
N GLU A 151 -24.07 0.39 -16.61
CA GLU A 151 -23.57 1.07 -17.81
C GLU A 151 -22.89 0.12 -18.81
N ASN A 152 -22.90 -1.21 -18.60
CA ASN A 152 -22.19 -2.23 -19.40
C ASN A 152 -20.66 -1.90 -19.52
N ARG A 153 -20.02 -1.47 -18.43
CA ARG A 153 -18.62 -1.03 -18.36
C ARG A 153 -17.83 -1.80 -17.32
N GLU A 154 -18.22 -3.03 -17.02
CA GLU A 154 -17.67 -3.88 -15.96
C GLU A 154 -16.17 -4.13 -16.14
N GLU A 155 -15.78 -4.49 -17.36
CA GLU A 155 -14.38 -4.76 -17.68
C GLU A 155 -13.50 -3.52 -17.47
N TYR A 156 -13.98 -2.34 -17.83
CA TYR A 156 -13.28 -1.08 -17.59
C TYR A 156 -13.12 -0.81 -16.10
N ALA A 157 -14.17 -1.02 -15.30
CA ALA A 157 -14.13 -0.81 -13.85
C ALA A 157 -13.12 -1.73 -13.17
N VAL A 158 -13.14 -3.03 -13.50
CA VAL A 158 -12.18 -4.01 -12.98
C VAL A 158 -10.75 -3.65 -13.41
N ARG A 159 -10.52 -3.35 -14.69
CA ARG A 159 -9.21 -2.96 -15.21
C ARG A 159 -8.67 -1.69 -14.56
N ASN A 160 -9.52 -0.69 -14.31
CA ASN A 160 -9.12 0.56 -13.68
C ASN A 160 -8.69 0.36 -12.21
N LEU A 161 -9.37 -0.50 -11.45
CA LEU A 161 -8.95 -0.87 -10.10
C LEU A 161 -7.70 -1.78 -10.12
N ASN A 162 -7.58 -2.62 -11.14
CA ASN A 162 -6.46 -3.54 -11.25
C ASN A 162 -5.14 -2.87 -11.67
N LYS A 163 -5.13 -1.61 -12.13
CA LYS A 163 -3.89 -0.89 -12.47
C LYS A 163 -2.98 -0.62 -11.26
N TYR A 164 -3.54 -0.48 -10.06
CA TYR A 164 -2.78 -0.23 -8.85
C TYR A 164 -2.06 -1.49 -8.35
N LYS A 165 -0.78 -1.37 -7.97
CA LYS A 165 -0.03 -2.51 -7.43
C LYS A 165 -0.58 -2.93 -6.06
N LEU A 166 -0.95 -1.98 -5.21
CA LEU A 166 -1.61 -2.19 -3.93
C LEU A 166 -3.04 -1.63 -3.96
N LEU A 167 -4.03 -2.45 -3.63
CA LEU A 167 -5.41 -2.04 -3.43
C LEU A 167 -5.80 -2.25 -1.97
N ILE A 168 -6.21 -1.18 -1.29
CA ILE A 168 -6.69 -1.26 0.09
C ILE A 168 -8.22 -1.16 0.05
N ILE A 169 -8.89 -2.18 0.60
CA ILE A 169 -10.35 -2.25 0.67
C ILE A 169 -10.75 -2.29 2.14
N ASP A 170 -11.32 -1.18 2.59
CA ASP A 170 -11.65 -0.98 3.98
C ASP A 170 -13.10 -1.36 4.29
N GLU A 171 -13.32 -1.96 5.47
CA GLU A 171 -14.64 -2.29 6.02
C GLU A 171 -15.45 -3.32 5.19
N ILE A 172 -14.81 -4.39 4.72
CA ILE A 172 -15.55 -5.48 4.07
C ILE A 172 -16.48 -6.18 5.08
N GLY A 173 -17.70 -6.50 4.62
CA GLY A 173 -18.65 -7.34 5.35
C GLY A 173 -19.80 -6.57 6.02
N TYR A 174 -19.86 -5.26 5.92
CA TYR A 174 -20.95 -4.46 6.49
C TYR A 174 -22.21 -4.38 5.62
N PHE A 175 -22.06 -4.64 4.31
CA PHE A 175 -23.17 -4.47 3.35
C PHE A 175 -23.43 -5.76 2.59
N PRO A 176 -24.71 -6.14 2.43
CA PRO A 176 -25.07 -7.19 1.51
C PRO A 176 -24.76 -6.73 0.07
N ILE A 177 -24.19 -7.63 -0.71
CA ILE A 177 -23.93 -7.41 -2.13
C ILE A 177 -24.81 -8.34 -2.96
N ASP A 178 -25.31 -7.84 -4.09
CA ASP A 178 -26.02 -8.68 -5.04
C ASP A 178 -25.06 -9.59 -5.82
N LYS A 179 -25.63 -10.59 -6.51
CA LYS A 179 -24.86 -11.60 -7.24
C LYS A 179 -23.96 -11.00 -8.31
N THR A 180 -24.41 -9.97 -9.01
CA THR A 180 -23.65 -9.31 -10.07
C THR A 180 -22.41 -8.63 -9.51
N VAL A 181 -22.57 -7.85 -8.44
CA VAL A 181 -21.43 -7.19 -7.77
C VAL A 181 -20.49 -8.20 -7.18
N ALA A 182 -20.99 -9.31 -6.58
CA ALA A 182 -20.14 -10.37 -6.06
C ALA A 182 -19.27 -11.01 -7.16
N GLN A 183 -19.85 -11.24 -8.34
CA GLN A 183 -19.10 -11.75 -9.50
C GLN A 183 -18.01 -10.77 -9.96
N LEU A 184 -18.31 -9.48 -10.05
CA LEU A 184 -17.33 -8.46 -10.46
C LEU A 184 -16.22 -8.30 -9.41
N PHE A 185 -16.58 -8.35 -8.13
CA PHE A 185 -15.59 -8.33 -7.05
C PHE A 185 -14.68 -9.57 -7.11
N PHE A 186 -15.26 -10.75 -7.36
CA PHE A 186 -14.50 -11.98 -7.59
C PHE A 186 -13.53 -11.85 -8.78
N GLN A 187 -13.99 -11.31 -9.91
CA GLN A 187 -13.15 -11.06 -11.08
C GLN A 187 -11.99 -10.11 -10.75
N LEU A 188 -12.23 -9.06 -9.96
CA LEU A 188 -11.19 -8.15 -9.50
C LEU A 188 -10.14 -8.88 -8.67
N VAL A 189 -10.57 -9.68 -7.69
CA VAL A 189 -9.65 -10.45 -6.83
C VAL A 189 -8.87 -11.47 -7.64
N ALA A 190 -9.55 -12.23 -8.53
CA ALA A 190 -8.91 -13.22 -9.39
C ALA A 190 -7.88 -12.61 -10.36
N ALA A 191 -8.17 -11.42 -10.92
CA ALA A 191 -7.25 -10.71 -11.79
C ALA A 191 -5.98 -10.22 -11.07
N ARG A 192 -6.03 -10.11 -9.72
CA ARG A 192 -4.90 -9.69 -8.88
C ARG A 192 -4.09 -10.84 -8.31
N TYR A 193 -4.65 -12.04 -8.32
CA TYR A 193 -4.05 -13.24 -7.73
C TYR A 193 -2.60 -13.44 -8.21
N GLU A 194 -1.66 -13.59 -7.27
CA GLU A 194 -0.20 -13.78 -7.50
C GLU A 194 0.49 -12.67 -8.34
N LYS A 195 -0.19 -11.57 -8.62
CA LYS A 195 0.35 -10.47 -9.43
C LYS A 195 0.38 -9.14 -8.70
N ARG A 196 -0.57 -8.93 -7.82
CA ARG A 196 -0.82 -7.66 -7.13
C ARG A 196 -1.46 -7.91 -5.77
N SER A 197 -1.14 -7.09 -4.80
CA SER A 197 -1.60 -7.29 -3.43
C SER A 197 -2.89 -6.53 -3.13
N ILE A 198 -3.66 -7.12 -2.22
CA ILE A 198 -4.84 -6.49 -1.61
C ILE A 198 -4.62 -6.43 -0.11
N VAL A 199 -4.88 -5.28 0.50
CA VAL A 199 -5.04 -5.13 1.94
C VAL A 199 -6.54 -4.98 2.24
N VAL A 200 -7.05 -5.80 3.14
CA VAL A 200 -8.46 -5.80 3.51
C VAL A 200 -8.60 -5.53 4.99
N THR A 201 -9.58 -4.74 5.39
CA THR A 201 -10.00 -4.64 6.79
C THR A 201 -11.43 -5.13 6.98
N THR A 202 -11.70 -5.76 8.12
CA THR A 202 -13.04 -6.23 8.47
C THR A 202 -13.22 -6.34 9.99
N ASN A 203 -14.45 -6.22 10.45
CA ASN A 203 -14.83 -6.57 11.81
C ASN A 203 -15.60 -7.90 11.90
N GLN A 204 -15.86 -8.51 10.74
CA GLN A 204 -16.59 -9.78 10.69
C GLN A 204 -15.64 -10.95 10.94
N PRO A 205 -16.01 -11.92 11.80
CA PRO A 205 -15.23 -13.13 11.99
C PRO A 205 -15.24 -13.99 10.73
N LEU A 206 -14.14 -14.70 10.47
CA LEU A 206 -13.99 -15.55 9.28
C LEU A 206 -15.08 -16.61 9.15
N SER A 207 -15.64 -17.09 10.27
CA SER A 207 -16.76 -18.05 10.27
C SER A 207 -18.01 -17.54 9.55
N ARG A 208 -18.21 -16.24 9.48
CA ARG A 208 -19.32 -15.64 8.71
C ARG A 208 -19.01 -15.48 7.22
N TRP A 209 -17.76 -15.71 6.83
CA TRP A 209 -17.31 -15.60 5.44
C TRP A 209 -17.40 -16.91 4.68
N GLU A 210 -17.69 -18.04 5.37
CA GLU A 210 -17.82 -19.37 4.75
C GLU A 210 -18.94 -19.45 3.71
N THR A 211 -19.97 -18.62 3.87
CA THR A 211 -21.06 -18.49 2.90
C THR A 211 -20.70 -17.60 1.69
N THR A 212 -19.58 -16.94 1.72
CA THR A 212 -19.17 -16.00 0.68
C THR A 212 -18.06 -16.64 -0.17
N ILE A 213 -18.44 -17.17 -1.33
CA ILE A 213 -17.68 -18.02 -2.28
C ILE A 213 -16.28 -17.48 -2.64
N TRP A 214 -16.03 -16.21 -2.45
CA TRP A 214 -14.83 -15.53 -2.94
C TRP A 214 -13.60 -15.57 -2.02
N PHE A 215 -13.78 -15.93 -0.75
CA PHE A 215 -12.67 -15.94 0.22
C PHE A 215 -11.64 -17.06 -0.07
N LYS A 216 -12.07 -18.18 -0.63
CA LYS A 216 -11.19 -19.30 -1.00
C LYS A 216 -10.22 -18.97 -2.14
N SER A 217 -10.46 -17.87 -2.84
CA SER A 217 -9.68 -17.45 -4.02
C SER A 217 -8.66 -16.34 -3.73
N ILE A 218 -8.61 -15.82 -2.50
CA ILE A 218 -7.54 -14.90 -2.08
C ILE A 218 -6.36 -15.79 -1.66
N GLY A 219 -5.46 -16.08 -2.59
CA GLY A 219 -4.26 -16.91 -2.38
C GLY A 219 -3.44 -16.56 -1.14
N ASN A 220 -2.13 -16.60 -1.17
CA ASN A 220 -1.26 -16.30 -0.03
C ASN A 220 -1.76 -15.09 0.77
N LEU A 221 -2.27 -15.35 1.98
CA LEU A 221 -2.94 -14.36 2.82
C LEU A 221 -2.19 -14.18 4.14
N TYR A 222 -1.71 -12.97 4.40
CA TYR A 222 -1.25 -12.55 5.72
C TYR A 222 -2.46 -12.16 6.58
N LEU A 223 -2.78 -12.99 7.57
CA LEU A 223 -3.90 -12.76 8.47
C LEU A 223 -3.44 -12.08 9.75
N LEU A 224 -3.92 -10.89 10.02
CA LEU A 224 -3.75 -10.16 11.27
C LEU A 224 -5.08 -10.07 12.01
N CYS A 225 -5.25 -10.90 13.05
CA CYS A 225 -6.38 -10.81 13.97
C CYS A 225 -6.08 -9.81 15.08
N MET A 226 -6.99 -8.87 15.30
CA MET A 226 -6.91 -7.84 16.35
C MET A 226 -8.06 -8.03 17.34
N PRO A 227 -7.94 -8.96 18.33
CA PRO A 227 -8.97 -9.14 19.37
C PRO A 227 -8.94 -7.99 20.39
N LYS A 228 -10.06 -7.76 21.07
CA LYS A 228 -10.11 -6.83 22.23
C LYS A 228 -9.34 -7.35 23.46
N THR A 229 -8.98 -8.63 23.48
CA THR A 229 -8.23 -9.30 24.55
C THR A 229 -6.86 -9.76 24.04
N PRO A 230 -5.83 -9.89 24.90
CA PRO A 230 -4.43 -10.05 24.52
C PRO A 230 -4.10 -11.46 24.03
N LEU A 231 -4.62 -11.86 22.89
CA LEU A 231 -4.20 -13.08 22.19
C LEU A 231 -4.14 -12.80 20.68
N MET A 232 -2.95 -12.39 20.27
CA MET A 232 -2.63 -12.19 18.86
C MET A 232 -1.72 -13.30 18.36
N ARG A 233 -2.04 -13.88 17.20
CA ARG A 233 -1.10 -14.68 16.43
C ARG A 233 -1.09 -14.23 14.99
N LEU A 234 0.11 -13.90 14.52
CA LEU A 234 0.44 -13.75 13.12
C LEU A 234 0.56 -15.14 12.51
N PHE A 235 -0.09 -15.37 11.36
CA PHE A 235 0.11 -16.61 10.60
C PHE A 235 0.45 -16.31 9.15
N LEU A 236 1.62 -16.76 8.76
CA LEU A 236 2.12 -16.81 7.40
C LEU A 236 1.73 -18.15 6.78
N GLY A 237 0.97 -18.11 5.70
CA GLY A 237 0.74 -19.25 4.79
C GLY A 237 0.11 -20.49 5.39
N GLY A 238 -1.18 -20.70 5.20
CA GLY A 238 -1.85 -21.98 5.51
C GLY A 238 -3.37 -21.88 5.57
N LEU A 239 -4.06 -22.93 5.12
CA LEU A 239 -5.50 -23.11 5.26
C LEU A 239 -5.87 -23.24 6.75
N PHE A 240 -6.93 -22.57 7.19
CA PHE A 240 -7.41 -22.60 8.57
C PHE A 240 -8.67 -23.46 8.71
N SER A 241 -8.71 -24.29 9.76
CA SER A 241 -9.93 -24.90 10.29
C SER A 241 -10.36 -24.12 11.53
N LEU A 242 -11.61 -23.70 11.57
CA LEU A 242 -12.18 -22.88 12.64
C LEU A 242 -12.84 -23.77 13.70
N GLY A 243 -12.09 -24.08 14.76
CA GLY A 243 -12.66 -24.40 16.07
C GLY A 243 -12.32 -23.24 17.02
N ASP A 244 -13.06 -23.06 18.11
CA ASP A 244 -12.94 -21.92 19.03
C ASP A 244 -11.49 -21.50 19.35
N GLY A 245 -11.01 -20.48 18.63
CA GLY A 245 -9.63 -19.98 18.63
C GLY A 245 -8.89 -20.33 17.34
N CYS A 246 -8.50 -19.30 16.58
CA CYS A 246 -7.73 -19.42 15.34
C CYS A 246 -6.52 -20.35 15.48
N LYS A 247 -6.61 -21.57 14.98
CA LYS A 247 -5.46 -22.49 14.88
C LYS A 247 -5.09 -22.68 13.40
N PRO A 248 -3.79 -22.65 13.04
CA PRO A 248 -3.35 -22.88 11.66
C PRO A 248 -3.58 -24.32 11.24
N VAL A 249 -4.08 -24.51 10.03
CA VAL A 249 -4.05 -25.80 9.34
C VAL A 249 -2.74 -25.88 8.56
N ARG A 250 -1.86 -26.79 8.95
CA ARG A 250 -0.66 -27.11 8.16
C ARG A 250 -1.11 -27.74 6.84
N SER A 251 -0.71 -27.15 5.72
CA SER A 251 -0.78 -27.84 4.44
C SER A 251 0.12 -29.06 4.52
N SER A 252 -0.46 -30.25 4.48
CA SER A 252 0.29 -31.46 4.21
C SER A 252 0.70 -31.42 2.73
N SER A 253 1.89 -30.94 2.46
CA SER A 253 2.58 -31.24 1.21
C SER A 253 2.87 -32.74 1.23
N SER A 254 2.00 -33.53 0.65
CA SER A 254 2.31 -34.94 0.33
C SER A 254 3.36 -34.93 -0.78
N ASN A 255 4.61 -34.97 -0.37
CA ASN A 255 5.68 -35.49 -1.19
C ASN A 255 5.34 -36.96 -1.48
N LYS A 256 4.79 -37.25 -2.64
CA LYS A 256 4.87 -38.57 -3.24
C LYS A 256 5.99 -38.53 -4.23
N GLY A 257 7.17 -38.94 -3.78
CA GLY A 257 8.19 -39.44 -4.65
C GLY A 257 7.72 -40.74 -5.30
N LEU A 258 7.94 -40.79 -6.58
CA LEU A 258 8.46 -41.91 -7.37
C LEU A 258 8.71 -41.38 -8.75
#